data_45b472bf28a6d0ce2840b83dd854d159
#
_entry.id   45b472bf28a6d0ce2840b83dd854d159
#
_cell.length_a   1.000
_cell.length_b   1.000
_cell.length_c   1.000
_cell.angle_alpha   90.00
_cell.angle_beta   90.00
_cell.angle_gamma   90.00
#
_symmetry.space_group_name_H-M   'P 1'
#
loop_
_entity.id
_entity.type
_entity.pdbx_description
1 polymer ?
#
loop_
_entity_poly.entity_id
_entity_poly.type
_entity_poly.pdbx_seq_one_letter_code
_entity_poly.pdbx_strand_id
1 'polypeptide(L)'
;EHNFSRSFPVRNEEIFDRPSQGTIHYMLGNSNLNPPGTRAVPKVWHSAFYSQEEMVSMVVVVEVDGPKITLTAHLNDGRIADRCVINKETDSIDPPALAPIYNTTRMKFKGMDLGLCQYTTPCEFKDGIWFAPLSVLVGFIGGEVRKTPGKVYLDVYGHNAEFTLDSDVAQTDRGELKLPAKVYRGKRDQLYIPLDGVKAFEMRWAYAPRNNFVSIEHESEDKPITVQP
;
A
#
# COMPACT_ATOMS: atom_id res chain seq x y z
N GLU A 1 10.59 -0.27 15.02
CA GLU A 1 9.94 1.00 14.65
C GLU A 1 9.38 1.71 15.86
N HIS A 2 9.34 3.05 15.84
CA HIS A 2 8.92 3.89 16.96
C HIS A 2 7.48 4.36 16.78
N ASN A 3 6.57 3.45 16.53
CA ASN A 3 5.15 3.73 16.38
C ASN A 3 4.31 2.68 17.10
N PHE A 4 3.08 3.00 17.39
CA PHE A 4 2.08 2.04 17.83
C PHE A 4 1.12 1.75 16.67
N SER A 5 0.88 0.49 16.41
CA SER A 5 -0.12 0.11 15.42
C SER A 5 -0.77 -1.23 15.76
N ARG A 6 -2.01 -1.38 15.36
CA ARG A 6 -2.78 -2.61 15.39
C ARG A 6 -3.23 -2.93 13.96
N SER A 7 -3.06 -4.18 13.53
CA SER A 7 -3.56 -4.61 12.24
C SER A 7 -5.03 -5.05 12.30
N PHE A 8 -5.66 -5.12 11.13
CA PHE A 8 -6.79 -6.02 10.92
C PHE A 8 -6.34 -7.47 11.17
N PRO A 9 -7.25 -8.44 11.36
CA PRO A 9 -6.90 -9.84 11.21
C PRO A 9 -6.30 -10.07 9.81
N VAL A 10 -5.10 -10.65 9.75
CA VAL A 10 -4.35 -10.88 8.50
C VAL A 10 -4.06 -12.35 8.35
N ARG A 11 -4.30 -12.91 7.16
CA ARG A 11 -3.90 -14.25 6.76
C ARG A 11 -3.59 -14.28 5.27
N ASN A 12 -2.47 -14.88 4.89
CA ASN A 12 -2.04 -14.98 3.50
C ASN A 12 -2.04 -13.64 2.75
N GLU A 13 -1.57 -12.58 3.42
CA GLU A 13 -1.53 -11.20 2.90
C GLU A 13 -2.91 -10.56 2.64
N GLU A 14 -3.99 -11.14 3.15
CA GLU A 14 -5.35 -10.60 3.09
C GLU A 14 -5.80 -10.08 4.44
N ILE A 15 -6.65 -9.05 4.44
CA ILE A 15 -7.31 -8.50 5.63
C ILE A 15 -8.72 -9.08 5.78
N PHE A 16 -9.12 -9.27 7.03
CA PHE A 16 -10.42 -9.82 7.41
C PHE A 16 -11.06 -8.99 8.51
N ASP A 17 -12.36 -9.19 8.71
CA ASP A 17 -13.13 -8.45 9.72
C ASP A 17 -13.24 -9.19 11.06
N ARG A 18 -13.02 -10.51 11.06
CA ARG A 18 -13.24 -11.37 12.24
C ARG A 18 -11.95 -11.96 12.78
N PRO A 19 -11.78 -12.04 14.12
CA PRO A 19 -10.60 -12.60 14.75
C PRO A 19 -10.26 -14.03 14.31
N SER A 20 -11.27 -14.89 14.07
CA SER A 20 -11.08 -16.28 13.63
C SER A 20 -10.47 -16.41 12.23
N GLN A 21 -10.53 -15.36 11.43
CA GLN A 21 -10.12 -15.40 10.03
C GLN A 21 -8.63 -15.08 9.83
N GLY A 22 -7.96 -14.49 10.83
CA GLY A 22 -6.55 -14.11 10.68
C GLY A 22 -5.89 -13.77 12.01
N THR A 23 -4.61 -13.40 11.94
CA THR A 23 -3.81 -12.95 13.08
C THR A 23 -3.84 -11.43 13.18
N ILE A 24 -4.08 -10.90 14.38
CA ILE A 24 -3.98 -9.47 14.66
C ILE A 24 -2.56 -9.21 15.16
N HIS A 25 -1.84 -8.35 14.48
CA HIS A 25 -0.48 -7.94 14.82
C HIS A 25 -0.50 -6.61 15.56
N TYR A 26 0.27 -6.53 16.62
CA TYR A 26 0.50 -5.30 17.38
C TYR A 26 1.97 -4.89 17.27
N MET A 27 2.20 -3.64 16.92
CA MET A 27 3.49 -3.00 17.10
C MET A 27 3.38 -2.11 18.34
N LEU A 28 4.14 -2.44 19.38
CA LEU A 28 3.95 -1.87 20.71
C LEU A 28 4.67 -0.53 20.92
N GLY A 29 5.15 0.07 19.86
CA GLY A 29 5.59 1.44 19.85
C GLY A 29 6.83 1.74 20.64
N ASN A 30 6.83 2.91 21.24
CA ASN A 30 7.98 3.54 21.85
C ASN A 30 7.95 3.31 23.37
N SER A 31 8.69 2.35 23.87
CA SER A 31 8.91 2.16 25.30
C SER A 31 9.97 3.12 25.87
N ASN A 32 10.58 3.94 25.02
CA ASN A 32 11.71 4.79 25.35
C ASN A 32 11.43 6.26 24.99
N LEU A 33 12.04 7.19 25.71
CA LEU A 33 11.95 8.65 25.53
C LEU A 33 12.54 9.17 24.20
N ASN A 34 13.06 8.30 23.36
CA ASN A 34 13.49 8.71 22.03
C ASN A 34 12.26 9.08 21.19
N PRO A 35 12.20 10.33 20.68
CA PRO A 35 11.11 10.73 19.81
C PRO A 35 11.02 9.73 18.63
N PRO A 36 9.81 9.39 18.20
CA PRO A 36 9.65 8.67 16.95
C PRO A 36 10.42 9.44 15.90
N GLY A 37 11.32 8.76 15.22
CA GLY A 37 12.08 9.40 14.15
C GLY A 37 11.11 10.13 13.22
N THR A 38 11.47 11.29 12.75
CA THR A 38 10.69 12.20 11.90
C THR A 38 10.23 11.58 10.57
N ARG A 39 10.42 10.29 10.39
CA ARG A 39 9.86 9.54 9.26
C ARG A 39 8.38 9.30 9.54
N ALA A 40 7.55 10.13 8.92
CA ALA A 40 6.16 9.75 8.72
C ALA A 40 6.15 8.38 8.02
N VAL A 41 6.03 7.32 8.81
CA VAL A 41 5.77 5.99 8.26
C VAL A 41 4.30 5.99 7.89
N PRO A 42 3.97 5.94 6.60
CA PRO A 42 2.58 5.91 6.20
C PRO A 42 1.93 4.65 6.77
N LYS A 43 0.66 4.75 7.08
CA LYS A 43 -0.15 3.61 7.51
C LYS A 43 -0.06 2.53 6.46
N VAL A 44 0.33 1.34 6.87
CA VAL A 44 0.39 0.20 5.96
C VAL A 44 -1.01 -0.33 5.69
N TRP A 45 -1.18 -1.02 4.59
CA TRP A 45 -2.46 -1.52 4.10
C TRP A 45 -3.26 -2.36 5.12
N HIS A 46 -2.57 -3.05 6.03
CA HIS A 46 -3.18 -3.87 7.07
C HIS A 46 -3.44 -3.15 8.40
N SER A 47 -3.16 -1.85 8.51
CA SER A 47 -3.34 -1.11 9.77
C SER A 47 -4.81 -0.82 10.05
N ALA A 48 -5.33 -1.35 11.15
CA ALA A 48 -6.64 -1.02 11.69
C ALA A 48 -6.59 0.24 12.55
N PHE A 49 -5.50 0.40 13.32
CA PHE A 49 -5.21 1.57 14.13
C PHE A 49 -3.72 1.91 14.05
N TYR A 50 -3.41 3.18 14.09
CA TYR A 50 -2.03 3.67 14.03
C TYR A 50 -1.90 5.01 14.77
N SER A 51 -0.89 5.14 15.61
CA SER A 51 -0.51 6.39 16.25
C SER A 51 0.98 6.62 16.15
N GLN A 52 1.37 7.79 15.68
CA GLN A 52 2.75 8.26 15.60
C GLN A 52 2.92 9.65 16.22
N GLU A 53 1.82 10.30 16.54
CA GLU A 53 1.82 11.71 16.96
C GLU A 53 2.28 11.90 18.39
N GLU A 54 2.29 10.83 19.16
CA GLU A 54 2.57 10.87 20.59
C GLU A 54 4.04 10.51 20.85
N MET A 55 4.84 11.53 21.14
CA MET A 55 6.24 11.38 21.59
C MET A 55 6.32 10.94 23.06
N VAL A 56 5.41 10.08 23.50
CA VAL A 56 5.31 9.60 24.87
C VAL A 56 5.51 8.10 24.92
N SER A 57 6.10 7.62 25.99
CA SER A 57 6.25 6.19 26.23
C SER A 57 4.89 5.54 26.41
N MET A 58 4.79 4.30 25.99
CA MET A 58 3.55 3.53 25.95
C MET A 58 3.76 2.16 26.57
N VAL A 59 2.73 1.67 27.26
CA VAL A 59 2.65 0.31 27.78
C VAL A 59 1.31 -0.30 27.34
N VAL A 60 1.38 -1.52 26.83
CA VAL A 60 0.16 -2.27 26.50
C VAL A 60 -0.12 -3.29 27.59
N VAL A 61 -1.29 -3.17 28.18
CA VAL A 61 -1.82 -4.14 29.14
C VAL A 61 -2.73 -5.10 28.39
N VAL A 62 -2.50 -6.41 28.58
CA VAL A 62 -3.31 -7.47 28.00
C VAL A 62 -4.04 -8.18 29.14
N GLU A 63 -5.36 -8.13 29.12
CA GLU A 63 -6.23 -8.82 30.08
C GLU A 63 -6.95 -9.95 29.36
N VAL A 64 -6.94 -11.14 29.97
CA VAL A 64 -7.62 -12.32 29.43
C VAL A 64 -8.70 -12.75 30.43
N ASP A 65 -9.96 -12.70 30.00
CA ASP A 65 -11.10 -13.13 30.77
C ASP A 65 -11.94 -14.10 29.93
N GLY A 66 -11.71 -15.39 30.14
CA GLY A 66 -12.35 -16.45 29.38
C GLY A 66 -12.16 -16.26 27.86
N PRO A 67 -13.26 -16.10 27.10
CA PRO A 67 -13.17 -15.90 25.63
C PRO A 67 -12.76 -14.48 25.23
N LYS A 68 -12.65 -13.54 26.16
CA LYS A 68 -12.34 -12.14 25.89
C LYS A 68 -10.87 -11.84 26.15
N ILE A 69 -10.27 -11.11 25.21
CA ILE A 69 -8.93 -10.55 25.34
C ILE A 69 -9.07 -9.04 25.17
N THR A 70 -8.74 -8.28 26.21
CA THR A 70 -8.70 -6.81 26.15
C THR A 70 -7.24 -6.35 26.08
N LEU A 71 -6.93 -5.55 25.06
CA LEU A 71 -5.64 -4.89 24.93
C LEU A 71 -5.86 -3.39 25.11
N THR A 72 -5.12 -2.79 26.06
CA THR A 72 -5.21 -1.35 26.33
C THR A 72 -3.81 -0.75 26.24
N ALA A 73 -3.62 0.19 25.33
CA ALA A 73 -2.39 0.96 25.15
C ALA A 73 -2.45 2.22 26.02
N HIS A 74 -1.70 2.21 27.11
CA HIS A 74 -1.60 3.33 28.06
C HIS A 74 -0.38 4.19 27.72
N LEU A 75 -0.59 5.49 27.62
CA LEU A 75 0.48 6.46 27.56
C LEU A 75 0.99 6.80 28.97
N ASN A 76 2.24 7.20 29.09
CA ASN A 76 2.85 7.53 30.38
C ASN A 76 2.24 8.77 31.08
N ASP A 77 1.45 9.56 30.34
CA ASP A 77 0.66 10.68 30.88
C ASP A 77 -0.74 10.28 31.36
N GLY A 78 -1.07 8.98 31.34
CA GLY A 78 -2.34 8.43 31.79
C GLY A 78 -3.45 8.35 30.75
N ARG A 79 -3.24 8.88 29.55
CA ARG A 79 -4.21 8.73 28.44
C ARG A 79 -4.18 7.31 27.87
N ILE A 80 -5.28 6.92 27.26
CA ILE A 80 -5.38 5.68 26.48
C ILE A 80 -5.27 6.01 25.01
N ALA A 81 -4.26 5.44 24.34
CA ALA A 81 -4.05 5.62 22.91
C ALA A 81 -4.95 4.70 22.08
N ASP A 82 -5.09 3.43 22.50
CA ASP A 82 -5.97 2.45 21.85
C ASP A 82 -6.51 1.47 22.89
N ARG A 83 -7.72 1.01 22.68
CA ARG A 83 -8.32 -0.11 23.42
C ARG A 83 -9.04 -1.01 22.44
N CYS A 84 -8.76 -2.29 22.50
CA CYS A 84 -9.36 -3.29 21.63
C CYS A 84 -9.81 -4.49 22.46
N VAL A 85 -11.04 -4.92 22.27
CA VAL A 85 -11.58 -6.14 22.87
C VAL A 85 -11.80 -7.17 21.78
N ILE A 86 -11.12 -8.30 21.86
CA ILE A 86 -11.30 -9.45 20.99
C ILE A 86 -12.18 -10.46 21.75
N ASN A 87 -13.34 -10.78 21.22
CA ASN A 87 -14.23 -11.79 21.78
C ASN A 87 -14.27 -13.02 20.87
N LYS A 88 -13.73 -14.13 21.36
CA LYS A 88 -13.66 -15.40 20.62
C LYS A 88 -14.99 -16.14 20.55
N GLU A 89 -15.90 -15.88 21.49
CA GLU A 89 -17.21 -16.52 21.51
C GLU A 89 -18.14 -15.91 20.44
N THR A 90 -18.13 -14.59 20.33
CA THR A 90 -18.92 -13.86 19.31
C THR A 90 -18.15 -13.62 18.02
N ASP A 91 -16.88 -14.03 17.96
CA ASP A 91 -15.98 -13.79 16.83
C ASP A 91 -15.96 -12.33 16.40
N SER A 92 -15.78 -11.43 17.35
CA SER A 92 -15.87 -9.97 17.13
C SER A 92 -14.69 -9.22 17.71
N ILE A 93 -14.47 -8.03 17.16
CA ILE A 93 -13.50 -7.02 17.60
C ILE A 93 -14.26 -5.74 17.93
N ASP A 94 -14.04 -5.17 19.13
CA ASP A 94 -14.62 -3.91 19.55
C ASP A 94 -13.52 -2.92 20.00
N PRO A 95 -13.39 -1.72 19.41
CA PRO A 95 -14.17 -1.25 18.28
C PRO A 95 -13.88 -2.07 17.02
N PRO A 96 -14.87 -2.20 16.13
CA PRO A 96 -14.64 -2.88 14.86
C PRO A 96 -13.49 -2.19 14.12
N ALA A 97 -12.71 -2.98 13.41
CA ALA A 97 -11.64 -2.42 12.58
C ALA A 97 -12.27 -1.45 11.58
N LEU A 98 -11.85 -0.18 11.63
CA LEU A 98 -12.28 0.80 10.66
C LEU A 98 -11.71 0.41 9.30
N ALA A 99 -12.51 0.58 8.24
CA ALA A 99 -11.99 0.41 6.88
C ALA A 99 -10.68 1.19 6.74
N PRO A 100 -9.68 0.65 6.04
CA PRO A 100 -8.37 1.31 5.89
C PRO A 100 -8.59 2.68 5.27
N ILE A 101 -8.61 3.73 6.10
CA ILE A 101 -8.79 5.11 5.66
C ILE A 101 -7.57 5.56 4.82
N TYR A 102 -6.50 4.79 4.84
CA TYR A 102 -5.22 5.11 4.23
C TYR A 102 -4.83 4.00 3.27
N ASN A 103 -5.34 4.12 2.08
CA ASN A 103 -4.96 3.27 0.97
C ASN A 103 -3.58 3.64 0.45
N THR A 104 -2.54 3.14 1.11
CA THR A 104 -1.28 2.96 0.43
C THR A 104 -1.39 1.67 -0.37
N THR A 105 -1.92 1.76 -1.57
CA THR A 105 -2.02 0.60 -2.44
C THR A 105 -0.63 0.17 -2.85
N ARG A 106 -0.31 -1.07 -2.51
CA ARG A 106 0.99 -1.68 -2.84
C ARG A 106 1.07 -1.95 -4.33
N MET A 107 2.28 -1.94 -4.84
CA MET A 107 2.58 -2.36 -6.20
C MET A 107 3.46 -3.62 -6.14
N LYS A 108 3.06 -4.67 -6.85
CA LYS A 108 3.83 -5.90 -7.00
C LYS A 108 4.19 -6.11 -8.47
N PHE A 109 5.38 -6.60 -8.70
CA PHE A 109 5.83 -7.03 -10.01
C PHE A 109 6.22 -8.50 -9.94
N LYS A 110 5.57 -9.36 -10.73
CA LYS A 110 5.76 -10.82 -10.72
C LYS A 110 5.69 -11.42 -9.30
N GLY A 111 4.73 -10.97 -8.48
CA GLY A 111 4.57 -11.38 -7.09
C GLY A 111 5.55 -10.76 -6.10
N MET A 112 6.61 -10.08 -6.57
CA MET A 112 7.56 -9.39 -5.71
C MET A 112 7.02 -8.03 -5.27
N ASP A 113 6.94 -7.81 -3.97
CA ASP A 113 6.53 -6.52 -3.41
C ASP A 113 7.61 -5.46 -3.67
N LEU A 114 7.22 -4.35 -4.28
CA LEU A 114 8.13 -3.25 -4.58
C LEU A 114 8.36 -2.32 -3.39
N GLY A 115 8.16 -2.82 -2.18
CA GLY A 115 8.56 -2.22 -0.91
C GLY A 115 8.27 -0.73 -0.78
N LEU A 116 9.25 0.11 -1.09
CA LEU A 116 9.15 1.56 -0.91
C LEU A 116 8.04 2.24 -1.73
N CYS A 117 7.55 1.62 -2.79
CA CYS A 117 6.50 2.23 -3.62
C CYS A 117 5.24 2.51 -2.81
N GLN A 118 4.84 1.57 -1.95
CA GLN A 118 3.67 1.75 -1.10
C GLN A 118 3.78 2.92 -0.12
N TYR A 119 4.99 3.28 0.31
CA TYR A 119 5.21 4.31 1.32
C TYR A 119 5.41 5.70 0.73
N THR A 120 5.99 5.76 -0.44
CA THR A 120 6.43 7.04 -1.00
C THR A 120 5.65 7.46 -2.24
N THR A 121 5.34 6.50 -3.08
CA THR A 121 4.70 6.68 -4.39
C THR A 121 3.68 5.56 -4.63
N PRO A 122 2.63 5.45 -3.78
CA PRO A 122 1.62 4.41 -3.92
C PRO A 122 0.86 4.56 -5.24
N CYS A 123 0.24 3.47 -5.71
CA CYS A 123 -0.78 3.57 -6.72
C CYS A 123 -1.96 4.41 -6.21
N GLU A 124 -2.58 5.18 -7.07
CA GLU A 124 -3.73 6.04 -6.74
C GLU A 124 -4.94 5.67 -7.59
N PHE A 125 -6.10 5.57 -6.94
CA PHE A 125 -7.37 5.42 -7.63
C PHE A 125 -8.08 6.76 -7.69
N LYS A 126 -8.32 7.27 -8.89
CA LYS A 126 -8.92 8.58 -9.12
C LYS A 126 -9.85 8.52 -10.32
N ASP A 127 -11.08 9.03 -10.14
CA ASP A 127 -12.10 9.10 -11.19
C ASP A 127 -12.36 7.76 -11.92
N GLY A 128 -12.31 6.65 -11.16
CA GLY A 128 -12.53 5.31 -11.70
C GLY A 128 -11.30 4.68 -12.36
N ILE A 129 -10.16 5.36 -12.36
CA ILE A 129 -8.94 4.92 -13.04
C ILE A 129 -7.81 4.75 -12.04
N TRP A 130 -7.04 3.67 -12.18
CA TRP A 130 -5.83 3.45 -11.43
C TRP A 130 -4.63 4.12 -12.11
N PHE A 131 -3.82 4.79 -11.31
CA PHE A 131 -2.59 5.45 -11.71
C PHE A 131 -1.41 4.94 -10.91
N ALA A 132 -0.23 4.90 -11.52
CA ALA A 132 1.02 4.59 -10.86
C ALA A 132 2.17 5.44 -11.40
N PRO A 133 3.21 5.68 -10.59
CA PRO A 133 4.46 6.26 -11.06
C PRO A 133 5.30 5.18 -11.76
N LEU A 134 4.98 4.84 -13.00
CA LEU A 134 5.63 3.75 -13.75
C LEU A 134 7.16 3.88 -13.82
N SER A 135 7.69 5.09 -13.72
CA SER A 135 9.15 5.31 -13.62
C SER A 135 9.77 4.66 -12.38
N VAL A 136 9.00 4.53 -11.30
CA VAL A 136 9.46 3.84 -10.07
C VAL A 136 9.46 2.34 -10.31
N LEU A 137 8.38 1.79 -10.90
CA LEU A 137 8.33 0.39 -11.31
C LEU A 137 9.52 0.03 -12.20
N VAL A 138 9.70 0.78 -13.30
CA VAL A 138 10.77 0.51 -14.28
C VAL A 138 12.16 0.57 -13.64
N GLY A 139 12.41 1.54 -12.77
CA GLY A 139 13.66 1.61 -12.01
C GLY A 139 13.90 0.40 -11.11
N PHE A 140 12.85 -0.14 -10.47
CA PHE A 140 12.95 -1.34 -9.63
C PHE A 140 13.27 -2.62 -10.40
N ILE A 141 12.75 -2.76 -11.60
CA ILE A 141 12.95 -3.96 -12.43
C ILE A 141 14.18 -3.86 -13.34
N GLY A 142 14.98 -2.81 -13.16
CA GLY A 142 16.26 -2.64 -13.90
C GLY A 142 16.12 -2.07 -15.31
N GLY A 143 14.96 -1.47 -15.64
CA GLY A 143 14.78 -0.75 -16.90
C GLY A 143 15.39 0.64 -16.87
N GLU A 144 15.48 1.26 -18.05
CA GLU A 144 16.00 2.63 -18.20
C GLU A 144 14.90 3.66 -17.94
N VAL A 145 15.23 4.69 -17.17
CA VAL A 145 14.33 5.81 -16.87
C VAL A 145 15.06 7.12 -17.21
N ARG A 146 14.51 7.89 -18.15
CA ARG A 146 14.98 9.26 -18.46
C ARG A 146 13.85 10.24 -18.18
N LYS A 147 14.13 11.31 -17.45
CA LYS A 147 13.15 12.32 -17.05
C LYS A 147 13.56 13.69 -17.59
N THR A 148 12.59 14.41 -18.13
CA THR A 148 12.69 15.83 -18.48
C THR A 148 11.51 16.59 -17.89
N PRO A 149 11.49 17.92 -17.83
CA PRO A 149 10.32 18.65 -17.38
C PRO A 149 9.06 18.26 -18.17
N GLY A 150 8.09 17.67 -17.49
CA GLY A 150 6.81 17.26 -18.09
C GLY A 150 6.83 15.98 -18.93
N LYS A 151 7.95 15.25 -19.00
CA LYS A 151 8.03 14.00 -19.75
C LYS A 151 8.83 12.94 -18.99
N VAL A 152 8.44 11.67 -19.18
CA VAL A 152 9.22 10.52 -18.76
C VAL A 152 9.33 9.53 -19.92
N TYR A 153 10.56 9.14 -20.21
CA TYR A 153 10.88 8.06 -21.12
C TYR A 153 11.25 6.83 -20.30
N LEU A 154 10.65 5.70 -20.65
CA LEU A 154 10.85 4.42 -20.01
C LEU A 154 11.22 3.38 -21.06
N ASP A 155 12.23 2.56 -20.76
CA ASP A 155 12.62 1.42 -21.58
C ASP A 155 12.72 0.19 -20.69
N VAL A 156 12.02 -0.87 -21.10
CA VAL A 156 11.95 -2.12 -20.33
C VAL A 156 11.77 -3.29 -21.30
N TYR A 157 12.58 -4.31 -21.15
CA TYR A 157 12.53 -5.54 -21.98
C TYR A 157 12.59 -5.28 -23.49
N GLY A 158 13.26 -4.19 -23.92
CA GLY A 158 13.37 -3.83 -25.33
C GLY A 158 12.19 -3.04 -25.89
N HIS A 159 11.20 -2.73 -25.07
CA HIS A 159 10.08 -1.85 -25.40
C HIS A 159 10.25 -0.49 -24.74
N ASN A 160 9.93 0.56 -25.46
CA ASN A 160 10.06 1.90 -24.93
C ASN A 160 8.77 2.72 -25.08
N ALA A 161 8.59 3.65 -24.16
CA ALA A 161 7.48 4.59 -24.20
C ALA A 161 7.85 5.95 -23.63
N GLU A 162 7.36 7.01 -24.25
CA GLU A 162 7.39 8.38 -23.72
C GLU A 162 6.00 8.78 -23.26
N PHE A 163 5.88 9.19 -22.00
CA PHE A 163 4.67 9.72 -21.41
C PHE A 163 4.84 11.21 -21.14
N THR A 164 3.87 12.00 -21.57
CA THR A 164 3.90 13.46 -21.44
C THR A 164 2.81 13.93 -20.46
N LEU A 165 3.17 14.85 -19.58
CA LEU A 165 2.24 15.53 -18.66
C LEU A 165 1.05 16.11 -19.43
N ASP A 166 -0.15 15.99 -18.88
CA ASP A 166 -1.43 16.45 -19.44
C ASP A 166 -1.85 15.77 -20.77
N SER A 167 -1.09 14.73 -21.22
CA SER A 167 -1.42 13.92 -22.39
C SER A 167 -2.08 12.60 -21.97
N ASP A 168 -3.05 12.15 -22.76
CA ASP A 168 -3.66 10.82 -22.71
C ASP A 168 -3.18 9.93 -23.86
N VAL A 169 -2.08 10.29 -24.50
CA VAL A 169 -1.40 9.52 -25.53
C VAL A 169 0.06 9.35 -25.14
N ALA A 170 0.54 8.11 -25.13
CA ALA A 170 1.95 7.78 -25.02
C ALA A 170 2.52 7.44 -26.40
N GLN A 171 3.76 7.86 -26.66
CA GLN A 171 4.53 7.47 -27.85
C GLN A 171 5.34 6.22 -27.50
N THR A 172 5.17 5.14 -28.26
CA THR A 172 5.87 3.88 -28.04
C THR A 172 6.66 3.45 -29.28
N ASP A 173 7.54 2.47 -29.13
CA ASP A 173 8.23 1.81 -30.27
C ASP A 173 7.27 1.17 -31.28
N ARG A 174 5.99 0.93 -30.87
CA ARG A 174 4.93 0.34 -31.72
C ARG A 174 3.89 1.34 -32.20
N GLY A 175 4.10 2.62 -31.99
CA GLY A 175 3.18 3.68 -32.34
C GLY A 175 2.51 4.33 -31.11
N GLU A 176 1.37 4.97 -31.35
CA GLU A 176 0.65 5.65 -30.28
C GLU A 176 -0.17 4.70 -29.42
N LEU A 177 -0.04 4.81 -28.10
CA LEU A 177 -0.88 4.14 -27.12
C LEU A 177 -1.84 5.16 -26.49
N LYS A 178 -3.14 4.99 -26.73
CA LYS A 178 -4.17 5.79 -26.08
C LYS A 178 -4.38 5.30 -24.64
N LEU A 179 -4.28 6.22 -23.70
CA LEU A 179 -4.51 5.98 -22.28
C LEU A 179 -5.96 6.36 -21.89
N PRO A 180 -6.53 5.74 -20.85
CA PRO A 180 -7.89 6.05 -20.40
C PRO A 180 -8.03 7.42 -19.76
N ALA A 181 -6.92 8.06 -19.36
CA ALA A 181 -6.89 9.41 -18.80
C ALA A 181 -5.53 10.07 -19.04
N LYS A 182 -5.47 11.37 -18.75
CA LYS A 182 -4.24 12.15 -18.88
C LYS A 182 -3.23 11.80 -17.79
N VAL A 183 -1.95 11.78 -18.16
CA VAL A 183 -0.82 11.74 -17.23
C VAL A 183 -0.85 13.01 -16.37
N TYR A 184 -0.66 12.87 -15.07
CA TYR A 184 -0.62 14.04 -14.18
C TYR A 184 0.60 13.99 -13.25
N ARG A 185 0.90 15.13 -12.62
CA ARG A 185 1.97 15.25 -11.63
C ARG A 185 1.41 14.95 -10.26
N GLY A 186 1.89 13.90 -9.65
CA GLY A 186 1.45 13.43 -8.34
C GLY A 186 2.51 13.60 -7.25
N LYS A 187 2.52 12.68 -6.28
CA LYS A 187 3.41 12.74 -5.12
C LYS A 187 4.88 12.69 -5.53
N ARG A 188 5.73 13.39 -4.74
CA ARG A 188 7.17 13.47 -4.95
C ARG A 188 7.58 13.88 -6.36
N ASP A 189 6.79 14.75 -6.98
CA ASP A 189 7.05 15.26 -8.32
C ASP A 189 7.14 14.17 -9.41
N GLN A 190 6.55 12.99 -9.16
CA GLN A 190 6.49 11.93 -10.14
C GLN A 190 5.34 12.14 -11.12
N LEU A 191 5.51 11.69 -12.37
CA LEU A 191 4.40 11.56 -13.29
C LEU A 191 3.63 10.29 -12.97
N TYR A 192 2.33 10.46 -12.70
CA TYR A 192 1.38 9.38 -12.49
C TYR A 192 0.69 9.07 -13.82
N ILE A 193 0.88 7.85 -14.25
CA ILE A 193 0.45 7.33 -15.54
C ILE A 193 -0.68 6.35 -15.29
N PRO A 194 -1.79 6.38 -16.04
CA PRO A 194 -2.78 5.32 -15.98
C PRO A 194 -2.13 3.95 -16.08
N LEU A 195 -2.54 3.00 -15.24
CA LEU A 195 -1.91 1.67 -15.20
C LEU A 195 -1.94 0.94 -16.56
N ASP A 196 -2.90 1.28 -17.42
CA ASP A 196 -2.93 0.80 -18.81
C ASP A 196 -1.67 1.17 -19.61
N GLY A 197 -0.88 2.13 -19.15
CA GLY A 197 0.41 2.45 -19.73
C GLY A 197 1.42 1.30 -19.68
N VAL A 198 1.25 0.30 -18.80
CA VAL A 198 2.11 -0.90 -18.77
C VAL A 198 2.01 -1.74 -20.04
N LYS A 199 0.93 -1.59 -20.80
CA LYS A 199 0.73 -2.25 -22.10
C LYS A 199 1.79 -1.85 -23.13
N ALA A 200 2.41 -0.67 -22.98
CA ALA A 200 3.54 -0.27 -23.78
C ALA A 200 4.71 -1.26 -23.69
N PHE A 201 4.82 -2.03 -22.62
CA PHE A 201 5.90 -2.95 -22.30
C PHE A 201 5.45 -4.43 -22.31
N GLU A 202 4.34 -4.75 -22.99
CA GLU A 202 3.74 -6.09 -22.99
C GLU A 202 3.43 -6.59 -21.59
N MET A 203 3.00 -5.69 -20.72
CA MET A 203 2.58 -6.01 -19.37
C MET A 203 1.07 -5.84 -19.21
N ARG A 204 0.53 -6.59 -18.28
CA ARG A 204 -0.85 -6.50 -17.81
C ARG A 204 -0.87 -6.20 -16.31
N TRP A 205 -1.98 -5.70 -15.82
CA TRP A 205 -2.16 -5.41 -14.41
C TRP A 205 -3.52 -5.88 -13.89
N ALA A 206 -3.60 -6.11 -12.57
CA ALA A 206 -4.85 -6.34 -11.86
C ALA A 206 -4.79 -5.75 -10.46
N TYR A 207 -5.94 -5.33 -9.95
CA TYR A 207 -6.08 -4.88 -8.58
C TYR A 207 -6.73 -5.95 -7.71
N ALA A 208 -6.12 -6.25 -6.56
CA ALA A 208 -6.62 -7.17 -5.57
C ALA A 208 -7.17 -6.39 -4.36
N PRO A 209 -8.50 -6.26 -4.23
CA PRO A 209 -9.11 -5.38 -3.22
C PRO A 209 -8.88 -5.86 -1.78
N ARG A 210 -8.85 -7.17 -1.53
CA ARG A 210 -8.71 -7.72 -0.18
C ARG A 210 -7.33 -7.48 0.44
N ASN A 211 -6.30 -7.46 -0.37
CA ASN A 211 -4.92 -7.25 0.08
C ASN A 211 -4.34 -5.92 -0.39
N ASN A 212 -5.18 -5.08 -1.00
CA ASN A 212 -4.88 -3.72 -1.43
C ASN A 212 -3.56 -3.58 -2.18
N PHE A 213 -3.38 -4.36 -3.23
CA PHE A 213 -2.24 -4.22 -4.13
C PHE A 213 -2.64 -4.24 -5.60
N VAL A 214 -1.81 -3.60 -6.41
CA VAL A 214 -1.79 -3.73 -7.86
C VAL A 214 -0.70 -4.71 -8.23
N SER A 215 -1.07 -5.80 -8.91
CA SER A 215 -0.12 -6.74 -9.50
C SER A 215 0.14 -6.38 -10.96
N ILE A 216 1.40 -6.40 -11.36
CA ILE A 216 1.84 -6.16 -12.74
C ILE A 216 2.68 -7.35 -13.17
N GLU A 217 2.35 -7.91 -14.33
CA GLU A 217 2.96 -9.12 -14.88
C GLU A 217 3.21 -8.96 -16.37
N HIS A 218 4.13 -9.74 -16.92
CA HIS A 218 4.36 -9.79 -18.35
C HIS A 218 3.25 -10.61 -19.04
N GLU A 219 2.77 -10.21 -20.22
CA GLU A 219 1.67 -10.88 -20.93
C GLU A 219 2.01 -12.31 -21.35
N SER A 220 3.30 -12.62 -21.58
CA SER A 220 3.76 -13.97 -21.99
C SER A 220 3.74 -15.00 -20.87
N GLU A 221 3.42 -14.61 -19.64
CA GLU A 221 3.26 -15.57 -18.54
C GLU A 221 1.83 -16.13 -18.60
N ASP A 222 1.68 -17.39 -19.07
CA ASP A 222 0.41 -18.13 -19.23
C ASP A 222 -0.38 -18.38 -17.93
N LYS A 223 0.06 -17.82 -16.81
CA LYS A 223 -0.69 -17.91 -15.56
C LYS A 223 -1.63 -16.72 -15.43
N PRO A 224 -2.93 -16.96 -15.20
CA PRO A 224 -3.83 -15.87 -14.85
C PRO A 224 -3.26 -15.15 -13.64
N ILE A 225 -3.30 -13.80 -13.67
CA ILE A 225 -3.01 -13.02 -12.46
C ILE A 225 -3.97 -13.54 -11.41
N THR A 226 -3.45 -14.30 -10.45
CA THR A 226 -4.29 -14.91 -9.42
C THR A 226 -4.73 -13.81 -8.48
N VAL A 227 -5.77 -13.10 -8.88
CA VAL A 227 -6.58 -12.33 -7.94
C VAL A 227 -7.42 -13.39 -7.24
N GLN A 228 -6.96 -13.84 -6.07
CA GLN A 228 -7.79 -14.72 -5.26
C GLN A 228 -9.04 -13.93 -4.84
N PRO A 229 -10.24 -14.52 -5.00
CA PRO A 229 -11.51 -13.87 -4.75
C PRO A 229 -11.70 -13.45 -3.30
#